data_12e45d1489874c918d629b9179249058
#
_entry.id   12e45d1489874c918d629b9179249058
#
_cell.length_a   1.000
_cell.length_b   1.000
_cell.length_c   1.000
_cell.angle_alpha   90.00
_cell.angle_beta   90.00
_cell.angle_gamma   90.00
#
_symmetry.space_group_name_H-M   'P 1'
#
loop_
_entity.id
_entity.type
_entity.pdbx_description
1 polymer ?
#
loop_
_entity_poly.entity_id
_entity_poly.type
_entity_poly.pdbx_seq_one_letter_code
_entity_poly.pdbx_strand_id
1 'polypeptide(L)'
;MADLRSDSESKTEQRRVGLLYDERMCKHHTPDHEDHPENPNRIKATWKKLHTAGIPQRCVLLNAKEVEDKHVLLVHSQNHLKLIKNISSKQFDSRRARTASRYNSIYFNDGSSEAASLAAGSVIEVTERVAKGELNSGVAIVRPPGHHAEHDEPMGFCLYNNVAIATKFLLNEKPELGIERVLIVDWDVHHGNGTQKMFWEDPRVLFFSVHRHEFGSFYPANDDGFYTMVGEGPGAGYNINVPWENGQCGDADYLAVWDHILIPVAKEFNPDIIIVSAGFDAAVNDPLGGCCVTPSGYSIMLKKLMDFAHGKVVLALEGGYNLESIANSTLACVEVLLEDKLVVGSAEVYPFDSTWHVIEAVRQELSPFWPTLAGELPKKLTNQKAPLIPYVPSSSSDSEVEDNENPNVSKNLADLLHGIVEPLSKLTIDADQVSSNSDNWRSDLSKFDIWYASFGSNMWQPRFKCYIEGGQVEGMAKPCSGAVDKTLPKEILWKTFRHRLFFGRDFSQTWGPGGVAFVSPGSSIQEVYMCLYKITLEQFNDVLVQENTIGAPISSPLIDLTALNSFTNEVSNSLEVNLEV
;
A
#
# COMPACT_ATOMS: atom_id res chain seq x y z
N MET A 1 -65.55 -22.88 20.54
CA MET A 1 -64.29 -23.38 20.00
C MET A 1 -63.50 -22.17 19.60
N ALA A 2 -62.60 -21.74 20.45
CA ALA A 2 -61.74 -20.60 20.21
C ALA A 2 -60.37 -21.14 19.84
N ASP A 3 -59.94 -20.84 18.60
CA ASP A 3 -58.62 -21.15 18.07
C ASP A 3 -57.60 -20.26 18.76
N LEU A 4 -56.77 -20.85 19.60
CA LEU A 4 -55.55 -20.27 20.14
C LEU A 4 -54.45 -20.44 19.09
N ARG A 5 -54.25 -19.43 18.24
CA ARG A 5 -53.02 -19.30 17.48
C ARG A 5 -51.90 -18.84 18.44
N SER A 6 -51.03 -19.73 18.77
CA SER A 6 -49.75 -19.41 19.44
C SER A 6 -48.82 -18.74 18.43
N ASP A 7 -48.72 -17.42 18.46
CA ASP A 7 -47.65 -16.69 17.82
C ASP A 7 -46.35 -17.04 18.57
N SER A 8 -45.60 -18.00 18.03
CA SER A 8 -44.20 -18.18 18.42
C SER A 8 -43.40 -17.07 17.74
N GLU A 9 -43.28 -15.91 18.39
CA GLU A 9 -42.23 -14.94 18.09
C GLU A 9 -40.90 -15.68 18.26
N SER A 10 -40.24 -15.99 17.16
CA SER A 10 -38.83 -16.39 17.17
C SER A 10 -38.05 -15.20 17.70
N LYS A 11 -37.67 -15.24 18.98
CA LYS A 11 -36.63 -14.35 19.52
C LYS A 11 -35.38 -14.62 18.72
N THR A 12 -35.08 -13.75 17.76
CA THR A 12 -33.73 -13.69 17.14
C THR A 12 -32.75 -13.51 18.27
N GLU A 13 -31.98 -14.52 18.52
CA GLU A 13 -30.94 -14.51 19.55
C GLU A 13 -29.96 -13.39 19.23
N GLN A 14 -29.87 -12.37 20.10
CA GLN A 14 -29.03 -11.20 19.85
C GLN A 14 -27.57 -11.63 19.71
N ARG A 15 -26.91 -11.22 18.64
CA ARG A 15 -25.49 -11.55 18.39
C ARG A 15 -24.62 -11.04 19.52
N ARG A 16 -23.72 -11.89 19.98
CA ARG A 16 -22.74 -11.58 21.02
C ARG A 16 -21.44 -11.12 20.38
N VAL A 17 -21.20 -9.81 20.36
CA VAL A 17 -19.99 -9.20 19.81
C VAL A 17 -19.02 -8.87 20.95
N GLY A 18 -17.79 -9.36 20.88
CA GLY A 18 -16.73 -9.02 21.82
C GLY A 18 -16.12 -7.66 21.46
N LEU A 19 -15.81 -6.85 22.47
CA LEU A 19 -15.11 -5.58 22.27
C LEU A 19 -13.99 -5.45 23.30
N LEU A 20 -12.77 -5.23 22.81
CA LEU A 20 -11.58 -5.09 23.63
C LEU A 20 -10.86 -3.78 23.35
N TYR A 21 -10.62 -3.01 24.38
CA TYR A 21 -9.79 -1.80 24.41
C TYR A 21 -9.07 -1.72 25.77
N ASP A 22 -7.84 -1.28 25.79
CA ASP A 22 -7.09 -1.05 27.02
C ASP A 22 -6.21 0.19 26.91
N GLU A 23 -6.39 1.15 27.79
CA GLU A 23 -5.67 2.43 27.78
C GLU A 23 -4.16 2.26 28.05
N ARG A 24 -3.73 1.15 28.65
CA ARG A 24 -2.30 0.87 28.88
C ARG A 24 -1.51 0.83 27.57
N MET A 25 -2.13 0.44 26.45
CA MET A 25 -1.51 0.48 25.13
C MET A 25 -1.19 1.92 24.66
N CYS A 26 -1.79 2.95 25.29
CA CYS A 26 -1.47 4.34 25.03
C CYS A 26 -0.12 4.79 25.62
N LYS A 27 0.54 3.96 26.43
CA LYS A 27 1.89 4.24 26.91
C LYS A 27 2.97 4.15 25.83
N HIS A 28 2.68 3.49 24.72
CA HIS A 28 3.55 3.48 23.56
C HIS A 28 3.35 4.81 22.79
N HIS A 29 4.36 5.67 22.78
CA HIS A 29 4.35 6.98 22.09
C HIS A 29 5.78 7.39 21.70
N THR A 30 5.92 8.35 20.80
CA THR A 30 7.23 8.90 20.46
C THR A 30 7.90 9.55 21.66
N PRO A 31 9.22 9.41 21.84
CA PRO A 31 9.93 9.89 23.03
C PRO A 31 9.75 11.39 23.29
N ASP A 32 9.77 12.19 22.24
CA ASP A 32 9.74 13.65 22.33
C ASP A 32 8.33 14.25 22.16
N HIS A 33 7.28 13.39 22.20
CA HIS A 33 5.90 13.78 21.89
C HIS A 33 5.74 14.46 20.53
N GLU A 34 6.63 14.12 19.60
CA GLU A 34 6.53 14.56 18.22
C GLU A 34 5.21 14.10 17.60
N ASP A 35 4.73 14.87 16.63
CA ASP A 35 3.48 14.57 15.93
C ASP A 35 3.71 13.39 14.96
N HIS A 36 3.58 12.18 15.49
CA HIS A 36 3.74 10.94 14.73
C HIS A 36 2.37 10.40 14.31
N PRO A 37 2.20 9.94 13.08
CA PRO A 37 0.91 9.44 12.60
C PRO A 37 0.39 8.26 13.44
N GLU A 38 1.24 7.29 13.77
CA GLU A 38 0.90 6.22 14.72
C GLU A 38 1.10 6.74 16.15
N ASN A 39 0.01 7.13 16.81
CA ASN A 39 0.01 7.70 18.16
C ASN A 39 -1.20 7.22 18.98
N PRO A 40 -1.18 7.42 20.32
CA PRO A 40 -2.25 6.97 21.21
C PRO A 40 -3.64 7.50 20.91
N ASN A 41 -3.74 8.65 20.23
CA ASN A 41 -5.05 9.26 19.92
C ASN A 41 -5.86 8.42 18.94
N ARG A 42 -5.23 7.56 18.13
CA ARG A 42 -5.90 6.64 17.22
C ARG A 42 -6.92 5.77 17.96
N ILE A 43 -6.48 5.01 18.95
CA ILE A 43 -7.37 4.12 19.73
C ILE A 43 -8.26 4.91 20.71
N LYS A 44 -7.80 6.06 21.25
CA LYS A 44 -8.61 6.93 22.10
C LYS A 44 -9.81 7.52 21.35
N ALA A 45 -9.59 8.04 20.14
CA ALA A 45 -10.65 8.59 19.29
C ALA A 45 -11.67 7.50 18.91
N THR A 46 -11.17 6.33 18.51
CA THR A 46 -11.99 5.17 18.17
C THR A 46 -12.86 4.75 19.37
N TRP A 47 -12.25 4.54 20.54
CA TRP A 47 -12.98 4.19 21.76
C TRP A 47 -14.01 5.23 22.17
N LYS A 48 -13.64 6.52 22.13
CA LYS A 48 -14.56 7.64 22.41
C LYS A 48 -15.77 7.64 21.47
N LYS A 49 -15.55 7.40 20.19
CA LYS A 49 -16.62 7.34 19.20
C LYS A 49 -17.59 6.21 19.49
N LEU A 50 -17.09 5.00 19.73
CA LEU A 50 -17.90 3.83 20.08
C LEU A 50 -18.67 4.07 21.38
N HIS A 51 -18.03 4.66 22.38
CA HIS A 51 -18.68 4.97 23.65
C HIS A 51 -19.82 5.99 23.49
N THR A 52 -19.59 7.04 22.67
CA THR A 52 -20.61 8.05 22.37
C THR A 52 -21.81 7.45 21.62
N ALA A 53 -21.58 6.43 20.79
CA ALA A 53 -22.62 5.70 20.06
C ALA A 53 -23.31 4.62 20.91
N GLY A 54 -22.97 4.46 22.19
CA GLY A 54 -23.56 3.44 23.08
C GLY A 54 -23.16 2.00 22.74
N ILE A 55 -22.11 1.79 21.97
CA ILE A 55 -21.67 0.45 21.55
C ILE A 55 -21.20 -0.43 22.73
N PRO A 56 -20.37 0.07 23.69
CA PRO A 56 -19.88 -0.77 24.79
C PRO A 56 -20.98 -1.43 25.61
N GLN A 57 -22.15 -0.79 25.74
CA GLN A 57 -23.28 -1.34 26.49
C GLN A 57 -23.99 -2.50 25.76
N ARG A 58 -23.70 -2.67 24.47
CA ARG A 58 -24.31 -3.67 23.59
C ARG A 58 -23.35 -4.81 23.26
N CYS A 59 -22.10 -4.67 23.65
CA CYS A 59 -21.03 -5.64 23.42
C CYS A 59 -20.62 -6.36 24.72
N VAL A 60 -19.97 -7.50 24.56
CA VAL A 60 -19.27 -8.17 25.66
C VAL A 60 -17.89 -7.53 25.79
N LEU A 61 -17.70 -6.75 26.85
CA LEU A 61 -16.39 -6.13 27.10
C LEU A 61 -15.39 -7.17 27.60
N LEU A 62 -14.22 -7.20 26.98
CA LEU A 62 -13.14 -8.10 27.30
C LEU A 62 -11.97 -7.35 27.93
N ASN A 63 -11.23 -8.04 28.79
CA ASN A 63 -10.04 -7.50 29.43
C ASN A 63 -8.79 -7.89 28.64
N ALA A 64 -7.91 -6.91 28.38
CA ALA A 64 -6.63 -7.17 27.78
C ALA A 64 -5.74 -8.03 28.70
N LYS A 65 -5.02 -8.96 28.08
CA LYS A 65 -4.02 -9.80 28.72
C LYS A 65 -2.69 -9.64 27.99
N GLU A 66 -1.60 -9.73 28.71
CA GLU A 66 -0.29 -9.83 28.08
C GLU A 66 -0.14 -11.18 27.40
N VAL A 67 0.54 -11.19 26.23
CA VAL A 67 0.85 -12.42 25.52
C VAL A 67 1.94 -13.22 26.26
N GLU A 68 1.80 -14.54 26.33
CA GLU A 68 2.85 -15.41 26.82
C GLU A 68 4.00 -15.53 25.81
N ASP A 69 5.24 -15.58 26.30
CA ASP A 69 6.44 -15.69 25.47
C ASP A 69 6.38 -16.84 24.46
N LYS A 70 5.85 -18.00 24.89
CA LYS A 70 5.71 -19.18 24.03
C LYS A 70 4.84 -18.91 22.79
N HIS A 71 3.81 -18.06 22.91
CA HIS A 71 2.93 -17.72 21.79
C HIS A 71 3.61 -16.74 20.83
N VAL A 72 4.40 -15.78 21.35
CA VAL A 72 5.23 -14.90 20.51
C VAL A 72 6.23 -15.73 19.69
N LEU A 73 6.82 -16.75 20.30
CA LEU A 73 7.79 -17.64 19.66
C LEU A 73 7.20 -18.60 18.60
N LEU A 74 5.88 -18.66 18.45
CA LEU A 74 5.25 -19.33 17.31
C LEU A 74 5.46 -18.58 15.99
N VAL A 75 5.79 -17.29 16.07
CA VAL A 75 5.89 -16.36 14.95
C VAL A 75 7.26 -15.70 14.88
N HIS A 76 7.73 -15.20 16.01
CA HIS A 76 8.96 -14.41 16.09
C HIS A 76 10.12 -15.19 16.71
N SER A 77 11.33 -14.80 16.33
CA SER A 77 12.54 -15.39 16.90
C SER A 77 12.75 -15.00 18.36
N GLN A 78 13.58 -15.79 19.03
CA GLN A 78 14.00 -15.52 20.41
C GLN A 78 14.74 -14.17 20.53
N ASN A 79 15.43 -13.72 19.49
CA ASN A 79 16.13 -12.43 19.48
C ASN A 79 15.14 -11.27 19.38
N HIS A 80 14.13 -11.39 18.53
CA HIS A 80 13.06 -10.41 18.39
C HIS A 80 12.26 -10.28 19.72
N LEU A 81 11.85 -11.41 20.31
CA LEU A 81 11.20 -11.42 21.62
C LEU A 81 12.05 -10.70 22.69
N LYS A 82 13.35 -11.02 22.78
CA LYS A 82 14.27 -10.36 23.72
C LYS A 82 14.40 -8.87 23.46
N LEU A 83 14.47 -8.46 22.19
CA LEU A 83 14.53 -7.05 21.82
C LEU A 83 13.32 -6.31 22.39
N ILE A 84 12.10 -6.74 22.03
CA ILE A 84 10.87 -6.04 22.42
C ILE A 84 10.67 -6.06 23.94
N LYS A 85 10.96 -7.18 24.62
CA LYS A 85 10.85 -7.25 26.08
C LYS A 85 11.81 -6.31 26.82
N ASN A 86 13.03 -6.15 26.30
CA ASN A 86 14.06 -5.37 26.99
C ASN A 86 14.06 -3.89 26.61
N ILE A 87 13.47 -3.52 25.47
CA ILE A 87 13.56 -2.15 24.95
C ILE A 87 12.98 -1.11 25.90
N SER A 88 11.99 -1.47 26.70
CA SER A 88 11.35 -0.61 27.70
C SER A 88 12.14 -0.50 29.02
N SER A 89 13.20 -1.31 29.21
CA SER A 89 13.98 -1.28 30.44
C SER A 89 14.88 -0.03 30.51
N LYS A 90 15.16 0.46 31.73
CA LYS A 90 16.04 1.61 31.98
C LYS A 90 17.43 1.48 31.36
N GLN A 91 17.91 0.26 31.18
CA GLN A 91 19.21 0.01 30.53
C GLN A 91 19.25 0.45 29.06
N PHE A 92 18.09 0.61 28.43
CA PHE A 92 17.95 1.03 27.04
C PHE A 92 17.66 2.53 26.87
N ASP A 93 17.39 3.30 27.94
CA ASP A 93 16.98 4.72 27.84
C ASP A 93 17.89 5.51 26.87
N SER A 94 19.20 5.43 27.03
CA SER A 94 20.16 6.13 26.18
C SER A 94 20.39 5.50 24.80
N ARG A 95 19.77 4.35 24.50
CA ARG A 95 20.00 3.56 23.29
C ARG A 95 18.74 3.37 22.44
N ARG A 96 17.54 3.68 22.98
CA ARG A 96 16.26 3.42 22.27
C ARG A 96 16.22 4.04 20.90
N ALA A 97 16.51 5.33 20.79
CA ALA A 97 16.53 6.04 19.50
C ALA A 97 17.52 5.39 18.51
N ARG A 98 18.75 5.07 18.98
CA ARG A 98 19.75 4.38 18.16
C ARG A 98 19.33 2.95 17.80
N THR A 99 18.56 2.28 18.65
CA THR A 99 18.05 0.94 18.34
C THR A 99 16.94 1.04 17.33
N ALA A 100 16.02 1.98 17.50
CA ALA A 100 14.93 2.26 16.55
C ALA A 100 15.44 2.60 15.14
N SER A 101 16.48 3.43 15.03
CA SER A 101 17.04 3.84 13.73
C SER A 101 17.67 2.70 12.90
N ARG A 102 17.75 1.48 13.42
CA ARG A 102 18.18 0.30 12.68
C ARG A 102 17.05 -0.39 11.93
N TYR A 103 15.81 -0.04 12.25
CA TYR A 103 14.60 -0.65 11.71
C TYR A 103 13.83 0.36 10.86
N ASN A 104 13.10 -0.14 9.91
CA ASN A 104 12.31 0.70 9.02
C ASN A 104 11.05 1.20 9.73
N SER A 105 10.96 2.54 9.88
CA SER A 105 9.77 3.20 10.45
C SER A 105 9.37 2.69 11.83
N ILE A 106 10.32 2.67 12.78
CA ILE A 106 10.10 2.22 14.16
C ILE A 106 10.51 3.30 15.15
N TYR A 107 9.74 3.45 16.19
CA TYR A 107 10.12 4.16 17.41
C TYR A 107 9.89 3.29 18.65
N PHE A 108 10.61 3.59 19.72
CA PHE A 108 10.47 2.91 21.01
C PHE A 108 10.47 3.90 22.18
N ASN A 109 9.70 3.57 23.20
CA ASN A 109 9.76 4.21 24.51
C ASN A 109 9.67 3.18 25.64
N ASP A 110 9.52 3.61 26.87
CA ASP A 110 9.40 2.74 28.03
C ASP A 110 8.07 1.98 28.11
N GLY A 111 7.03 2.42 27.40
CA GLY A 111 5.75 1.74 27.29
C GLY A 111 5.64 0.72 26.15
N SER A 112 6.63 0.67 25.23
CA SER A 112 6.54 -0.13 24.00
C SER A 112 6.37 -1.63 24.24
N SER A 113 7.12 -2.19 25.18
CA SER A 113 7.06 -3.62 25.51
C SER A 113 5.69 -4.04 26.07
N GLU A 114 5.16 -3.28 27.04
CA GLU A 114 3.84 -3.56 27.64
C GLU A 114 2.74 -3.43 26.58
N ALA A 115 2.77 -2.37 25.78
CA ALA A 115 1.77 -2.15 24.72
C ALA A 115 1.77 -3.27 23.68
N ALA A 116 2.95 -3.68 23.18
CA ALA A 116 3.07 -4.78 22.23
C ALA A 116 2.55 -6.12 22.81
N SER A 117 2.89 -6.40 24.08
CA SER A 117 2.44 -7.61 24.77
C SER A 117 0.91 -7.61 24.94
N LEU A 118 0.33 -6.47 25.32
CA LEU A 118 -1.12 -6.32 25.45
C LEU A 118 -1.84 -6.41 24.10
N ALA A 119 -1.28 -5.83 23.04
CA ALA A 119 -1.88 -5.89 21.71
C ALA A 119 -2.00 -7.34 21.23
N ALA A 120 -0.90 -8.08 21.22
CA ALA A 120 -0.90 -9.48 20.79
C ALA A 120 -1.80 -10.37 21.67
N GLY A 121 -1.71 -10.22 23.00
CA GLY A 121 -2.53 -10.98 23.94
C GLY A 121 -4.04 -10.65 23.84
N SER A 122 -4.37 -9.41 23.48
CA SER A 122 -5.76 -8.99 23.24
C SER A 122 -6.35 -9.63 21.98
N VAL A 123 -5.58 -9.70 20.90
CA VAL A 123 -6.03 -10.37 19.67
C VAL A 123 -6.22 -11.87 19.92
N ILE A 124 -5.32 -12.52 20.67
CA ILE A 124 -5.51 -13.93 21.10
C ILE A 124 -6.81 -14.09 21.91
N GLU A 125 -7.06 -13.24 22.92
CA GLU A 125 -8.26 -13.34 23.78
C GLU A 125 -9.56 -13.25 22.98
N VAL A 126 -9.66 -12.25 22.08
CA VAL A 126 -10.84 -12.08 21.21
C VAL A 126 -11.01 -13.28 20.28
N THR A 127 -9.91 -13.70 19.65
CA THR A 127 -9.91 -14.78 18.66
C THR A 127 -10.29 -16.13 19.29
N GLU A 128 -9.74 -16.45 20.45
CA GLU A 128 -10.04 -17.69 21.18
C GLU A 128 -11.52 -17.76 21.58
N ARG A 129 -12.11 -16.65 22.05
CA ARG A 129 -13.52 -16.62 22.44
C ARG A 129 -14.46 -16.77 21.25
N VAL A 130 -14.10 -16.19 20.10
CA VAL A 130 -14.87 -16.39 18.87
C VAL A 130 -14.73 -17.83 18.39
N ALA A 131 -13.53 -18.39 18.40
CA ALA A 131 -13.29 -19.79 18.02
C ALA A 131 -14.09 -20.77 18.89
N LYS A 132 -14.16 -20.53 20.21
CA LYS A 132 -14.97 -21.33 21.17
C LYS A 132 -16.48 -21.19 20.97
N GLY A 133 -16.94 -20.23 20.17
CA GLY A 133 -18.38 -19.92 20.04
C GLY A 133 -18.98 -19.19 21.24
N GLU A 134 -18.14 -18.70 22.17
CA GLU A 134 -18.59 -17.83 23.28
C GLU A 134 -19.05 -16.47 22.75
N LEU A 135 -18.51 -16.05 21.62
CA LEU A 135 -18.85 -14.84 20.86
C LEU A 135 -19.11 -15.23 19.41
N ASN A 136 -20.04 -14.51 18.75
CA ASN A 136 -20.24 -14.66 17.30
C ASN A 136 -19.12 -13.98 16.51
N SER A 137 -18.66 -12.82 16.99
CA SER A 137 -17.57 -12.03 16.39
C SER A 137 -16.94 -11.12 17.44
N GLY A 138 -15.85 -10.46 17.10
CA GLY A 138 -15.22 -9.55 18.04
C GLY A 138 -14.27 -8.56 17.42
N VAL A 139 -13.96 -7.49 18.15
CA VAL A 139 -13.08 -6.39 17.72
C VAL A 139 -12.05 -6.12 18.82
N ALA A 140 -10.78 -6.16 18.42
CA ALA A 140 -9.64 -5.79 19.24
C ALA A 140 -9.11 -4.42 18.79
N ILE A 141 -9.38 -3.38 19.58
CA ILE A 141 -8.88 -2.02 19.34
C ILE A 141 -7.50 -1.92 19.96
N VAL A 142 -6.50 -2.36 19.21
CA VAL A 142 -5.13 -2.54 19.70
C VAL A 142 -4.14 -1.60 19.05
N ARG A 143 -3.03 -1.35 19.74
CA ARG A 143 -1.80 -0.73 19.24
C ARG A 143 -0.61 -1.14 20.12
N PRO A 144 0.62 -1.20 19.56
CA PRO A 144 0.98 -0.96 18.15
C PRO A 144 0.32 -1.94 17.18
N PRO A 145 0.27 -1.63 15.88
CA PRO A 145 -0.17 -2.54 14.84
C PRO A 145 0.78 -3.72 14.69
N GLY A 146 0.47 -4.70 13.81
CA GLY A 146 1.21 -5.94 13.76
C GLY A 146 1.62 -6.45 12.38
N HIS A 147 0.89 -6.18 11.33
CA HIS A 147 0.99 -6.90 10.04
C HIS A 147 2.33 -6.75 9.29
N HIS A 148 3.12 -5.71 9.60
CA HIS A 148 4.47 -5.54 9.04
C HIS A 148 5.57 -6.24 9.83
N ALA A 149 5.36 -6.58 11.13
CA ALA A 149 6.39 -7.20 11.95
C ALA A 149 6.79 -8.56 11.39
N GLU A 150 8.06 -8.74 11.08
CA GLU A 150 8.62 -9.95 10.51
C GLU A 150 9.17 -10.89 11.59
N HIS A 151 9.68 -12.07 11.19
CA HIS A 151 10.17 -13.08 12.13
C HIS A 151 11.24 -12.54 13.09
N ASP A 152 12.20 -11.78 12.57
CA ASP A 152 13.37 -11.31 13.31
C ASP A 152 13.36 -9.82 13.62
N GLU A 153 12.43 -9.04 13.04
CA GLU A 153 12.49 -7.59 13.16
C GLU A 153 11.13 -6.89 13.22
N PRO A 154 11.03 -5.78 13.99
CA PRO A 154 9.91 -4.87 13.94
C PRO A 154 10.03 -3.97 12.69
N MET A 155 8.89 -3.59 12.10
CA MET A 155 8.85 -2.79 10.89
C MET A 155 7.51 -2.04 10.79
N GLY A 156 7.48 -0.88 10.12
CA GLY A 156 6.23 -0.19 9.80
C GLY A 156 5.32 0.06 11.00
N PHE A 157 5.86 0.61 12.07
CA PHE A 157 5.18 0.85 13.35
C PHE A 157 4.81 -0.44 14.13
N CYS A 158 4.97 -1.63 13.53
CA CYS A 158 4.60 -2.93 14.10
C CYS A 158 5.73 -3.52 14.94
N LEU A 159 5.39 -4.00 16.15
CA LEU A 159 6.36 -4.61 17.05
C LEU A 159 6.24 -6.14 17.11
N TYR A 160 5.05 -6.67 17.35
CA TYR A 160 4.71 -8.09 17.19
C TYR A 160 3.62 -8.23 16.15
N ASN A 161 3.64 -9.31 15.37
CA ASN A 161 2.55 -9.61 14.44
C ASN A 161 1.35 -10.20 15.19
N ASN A 162 0.45 -9.33 15.60
CA ASN A 162 -0.67 -9.66 16.48
C ASN A 162 -1.59 -10.73 15.87
N VAL A 163 -1.93 -10.58 14.57
CA VAL A 163 -2.81 -11.50 13.83
C VAL A 163 -2.13 -12.84 13.59
N ALA A 164 -0.86 -12.84 13.18
CA ALA A 164 -0.13 -14.08 12.94
C ALA A 164 0.04 -14.89 14.24
N ILE A 165 0.33 -14.24 15.37
CA ILE A 165 0.44 -14.90 16.69
C ILE A 165 -0.90 -15.54 17.07
N ALA A 166 -2.02 -14.83 16.93
CA ALA A 166 -3.34 -15.37 17.25
C ALA A 166 -3.72 -16.53 16.33
N THR A 167 -3.38 -16.45 15.04
CA THR A 167 -3.62 -17.51 14.07
C THR A 167 -2.82 -18.78 14.40
N LYS A 168 -1.49 -18.64 14.63
CA LYS A 168 -0.64 -19.78 15.01
C LYS A 168 -1.06 -20.36 16.37
N PHE A 169 -1.51 -19.52 17.30
CA PHE A 169 -2.07 -19.99 18.58
C PHE A 169 -3.28 -20.89 18.38
N LEU A 170 -4.26 -20.49 17.54
CA LEU A 170 -5.41 -21.36 17.26
C LEU A 170 -5.01 -22.68 16.62
N LEU A 171 -4.19 -22.61 15.57
CA LEU A 171 -3.83 -23.78 14.75
C LEU A 171 -2.92 -24.78 15.47
N ASN A 172 -2.06 -24.31 16.39
CA ASN A 172 -1.03 -25.14 16.98
C ASN A 172 -1.27 -25.45 18.47
N GLU A 173 -1.89 -24.51 19.21
CA GLU A 173 -2.06 -24.65 20.67
C GLU A 173 -3.50 -24.99 21.08
N LYS A 174 -4.46 -24.90 20.13
CA LYS A 174 -5.89 -25.11 20.39
C LYS A 174 -6.56 -26.10 19.39
N PRO A 175 -5.96 -27.26 19.12
CA PRO A 175 -6.54 -28.23 18.19
C PRO A 175 -7.94 -28.71 18.61
N GLU A 176 -8.25 -28.67 19.92
CA GLU A 176 -9.55 -29.04 20.46
C GLU A 176 -10.70 -28.13 20.00
N LEU A 177 -10.40 -26.94 19.47
CA LEU A 177 -11.41 -26.01 18.94
C LEU A 177 -11.83 -26.35 17.49
N GLY A 178 -11.13 -27.31 16.83
CA GLY A 178 -11.46 -27.77 15.49
C GLY A 178 -11.31 -26.68 14.41
N ILE A 179 -10.44 -25.70 14.63
CA ILE A 179 -10.09 -24.69 13.62
C ILE A 179 -8.95 -25.24 12.76
N GLU A 180 -9.23 -25.55 11.52
CA GLU A 180 -8.25 -26.11 10.56
C GLU A 180 -7.90 -25.11 9.44
N ARG A 181 -8.84 -24.22 9.09
CA ARG A 181 -8.70 -23.26 7.99
C ARG A 181 -9.01 -21.85 8.47
N VAL A 182 -8.01 -20.99 8.37
CA VAL A 182 -8.11 -19.58 8.77
C VAL A 182 -8.00 -18.70 7.53
N LEU A 183 -8.98 -17.86 7.29
CA LEU A 183 -8.87 -16.77 6.30
C LEU A 183 -8.40 -15.52 7.02
N ILE A 184 -7.23 -14.99 6.62
CA ILE A 184 -6.76 -13.67 7.03
C ILE A 184 -7.06 -12.69 5.89
N VAL A 185 -7.84 -11.66 6.17
CA VAL A 185 -8.13 -10.57 5.24
C VAL A 185 -7.43 -9.32 5.74
N ASP A 186 -6.44 -8.86 4.99
CA ASP A 186 -5.73 -7.62 5.25
C ASP A 186 -6.25 -6.54 4.29
N TRP A 187 -7.00 -5.58 4.83
CA TRP A 187 -7.49 -4.44 4.07
C TRP A 187 -6.82 -3.11 4.47
N ASP A 188 -5.77 -3.17 5.31
CA ASP A 188 -4.86 -2.06 5.48
C ASP A 188 -4.35 -1.61 4.10
N VAL A 189 -4.10 -0.31 3.93
CA VAL A 189 -3.64 0.21 2.64
C VAL A 189 -2.24 -0.25 2.29
N HIS A 190 -1.46 -0.69 3.29
CA HIS A 190 -0.11 -1.21 3.11
C HIS A 190 -0.12 -2.75 2.98
N HIS A 191 0.84 -3.29 2.22
CA HIS A 191 1.04 -4.73 2.15
C HIS A 191 1.45 -5.32 3.50
N GLY A 192 0.72 -6.32 3.98
CA GLY A 192 1.02 -7.04 5.22
C GLY A 192 2.18 -8.04 5.05
N ASN A 193 3.38 -7.54 4.71
CA ASN A 193 4.56 -8.35 4.40
C ASN A 193 4.95 -9.32 5.51
N GLY A 194 4.84 -8.92 6.77
CA GLY A 194 5.12 -9.77 7.91
C GLY A 194 4.15 -10.96 7.97
N THR A 195 2.85 -10.71 7.85
CA THR A 195 1.84 -11.78 7.85
C THR A 195 2.01 -12.73 6.66
N GLN A 196 2.24 -12.20 5.46
CA GLN A 196 2.54 -13.01 4.27
C GLN A 196 3.68 -13.99 4.51
N LYS A 197 4.82 -13.51 5.02
CA LYS A 197 6.01 -14.34 5.27
C LYS A 197 5.78 -15.43 6.31
N MET A 198 4.91 -15.19 7.32
CA MET A 198 4.60 -16.17 8.36
C MET A 198 3.79 -17.37 7.87
N PHE A 199 3.03 -17.20 6.79
CA PHE A 199 2.14 -18.24 6.25
C PHE A 199 2.48 -18.65 4.81
N TRP A 200 3.66 -18.28 4.31
CA TRP A 200 4.08 -18.47 2.93
C TRP A 200 3.95 -19.92 2.42
N GLU A 201 4.19 -20.91 3.29
CA GLU A 201 4.13 -22.33 2.99
C GLU A 201 2.98 -23.07 3.71
N ASP A 202 2.10 -22.36 4.44
CA ASP A 202 1.08 -22.98 5.31
C ASP A 202 -0.31 -22.97 4.65
N PRO A 203 -0.77 -24.10 4.04
CA PRO A 203 -2.05 -24.17 3.32
C PRO A 203 -3.28 -24.08 4.26
N ARG A 204 -3.09 -24.12 5.58
CA ARG A 204 -4.18 -23.93 6.54
C ARG A 204 -4.62 -22.48 6.65
N VAL A 205 -3.79 -21.56 6.13
CA VAL A 205 -4.04 -20.12 6.17
C VAL A 205 -4.13 -19.58 4.76
N LEU A 206 -5.30 -19.06 4.40
CA LEU A 206 -5.46 -18.25 3.20
C LEU A 206 -5.23 -16.78 3.59
N PHE A 207 -4.12 -16.22 3.14
CA PHE A 207 -3.80 -14.81 3.34
C PHE A 207 -4.22 -14.01 2.10
N PHE A 208 -5.07 -13.02 2.31
CA PHE A 208 -5.53 -12.09 1.29
C PHE A 208 -5.18 -10.67 1.70
N SER A 209 -4.43 -9.96 0.86
CA SER A 209 -4.06 -8.56 1.08
C SER A 209 -4.43 -7.70 -0.14
N VAL A 210 -5.19 -6.63 0.10
CA VAL A 210 -5.52 -5.62 -0.89
C VAL A 210 -4.88 -4.30 -0.47
N HIS A 211 -3.92 -3.83 -1.22
CA HIS A 211 -3.05 -2.76 -0.79
C HIS A 211 -2.59 -1.87 -1.94
N ARG A 212 -2.22 -0.66 -1.62
CA ARG A 212 -1.54 0.23 -2.53
C ARG A 212 -0.11 -0.27 -2.72
N HIS A 213 0.32 -0.39 -3.96
CA HIS A 213 1.63 -0.95 -4.31
C HIS A 213 2.42 -0.04 -5.25
N GLU A 214 1.74 0.54 -6.25
CA GLU A 214 2.33 1.47 -7.21
C GLU A 214 3.63 0.92 -7.82
N PHE A 215 3.54 -0.31 -8.34
CA PHE A 215 4.69 -1.02 -8.93
C PHE A 215 5.91 -1.14 -7.99
N GLY A 216 5.68 -1.36 -6.71
CA GLY A 216 6.71 -1.53 -5.68
C GLY A 216 7.24 -0.21 -5.10
N SER A 217 6.64 0.95 -5.41
CA SER A 217 7.09 2.23 -4.88
C SER A 217 6.38 2.67 -3.60
N PHE A 218 5.19 2.14 -3.32
CA PHE A 218 4.47 2.42 -2.07
C PHE A 218 4.98 1.53 -0.94
N TYR A 219 4.94 2.04 0.31
CA TYR A 219 5.45 1.29 1.47
C TYR A 219 4.82 -0.12 1.59
N PRO A 220 5.57 -1.18 1.90
CA PRO A 220 6.99 -1.25 2.30
C PRO A 220 8.02 -1.13 1.16
N ALA A 221 7.59 -0.77 -0.04
CA ALA A 221 8.44 -0.44 -1.20
C ALA A 221 9.33 -1.61 -1.65
N ASN A 222 8.70 -2.75 -1.90
CA ASN A 222 9.33 -3.96 -2.44
C ASN A 222 8.34 -4.72 -3.34
N ASP A 223 8.82 -5.78 -3.99
CA ASP A 223 8.01 -6.60 -4.91
C ASP A 223 7.20 -7.70 -4.18
N ASP A 224 7.35 -7.86 -2.87
CA ASP A 224 6.68 -8.94 -2.10
C ASP A 224 5.15 -8.84 -2.13
N GLY A 225 4.61 -7.63 -2.35
CA GLY A 225 3.18 -7.37 -2.46
C GLY A 225 2.60 -7.55 -3.87
N PHE A 226 3.39 -7.99 -4.86
CA PHE A 226 2.91 -8.13 -6.23
C PHE A 226 2.04 -9.38 -6.40
N TYR A 227 1.12 -9.38 -7.37
CA TYR A 227 0.14 -10.46 -7.55
C TYR A 227 0.74 -11.83 -7.93
N THR A 228 1.99 -11.87 -8.40
CA THR A 228 2.71 -13.12 -8.68
C THR A 228 3.22 -13.81 -7.43
N MET A 229 3.18 -13.13 -6.27
CA MET A 229 3.60 -13.67 -4.99
C MET A 229 2.46 -14.49 -4.37
N VAL A 230 2.34 -15.75 -4.80
CA VAL A 230 1.19 -16.63 -4.50
C VAL A 230 1.43 -17.68 -3.41
N GLY A 231 2.58 -17.64 -2.72
CA GLY A 231 3.01 -18.69 -1.79
C GLY A 231 3.91 -19.73 -2.46
N GLU A 232 4.44 -20.65 -1.66
CA GLU A 232 5.39 -21.67 -2.11
C GLU A 232 5.08 -23.06 -1.50
N GLY A 233 5.54 -24.11 -2.16
CA GLY A 233 5.36 -25.47 -1.68
C GLY A 233 3.89 -25.81 -1.40
N PRO A 234 3.55 -26.34 -0.20
CA PRO A 234 2.15 -26.61 0.17
C PRO A 234 1.26 -25.36 0.23
N GLY A 235 1.84 -24.19 0.48
CA GLY A 235 1.14 -22.89 0.56
C GLY A 235 0.95 -22.20 -0.79
N ALA A 236 1.40 -22.80 -1.91
CA ALA A 236 1.21 -22.22 -3.24
C ALA A 236 -0.28 -22.04 -3.57
N GLY A 237 -0.68 -20.84 -3.95
CA GLY A 237 -2.05 -20.43 -4.19
C GLY A 237 -2.80 -19.91 -2.94
N TYR A 238 -2.23 -20.05 -1.74
CA TYR A 238 -2.85 -19.61 -0.48
C TYR A 238 -2.42 -18.19 -0.04
N ASN A 239 -1.60 -17.53 -0.85
CA ASN A 239 -1.25 -16.12 -0.70
C ASN A 239 -1.83 -15.33 -1.87
N ILE A 240 -2.66 -14.34 -1.60
CA ILE A 240 -3.35 -13.53 -2.60
C ILE A 240 -3.05 -12.07 -2.35
N ASN A 241 -2.32 -11.45 -3.28
CA ASN A 241 -2.04 -10.02 -3.29
C ASN A 241 -2.86 -9.31 -4.38
N VAL A 242 -3.50 -8.20 -4.01
CA VAL A 242 -4.20 -7.32 -4.93
C VAL A 242 -3.54 -5.94 -4.87
N PRO A 243 -2.52 -5.71 -5.71
CA PRO A 243 -1.71 -4.50 -5.68
C PRO A 243 -2.37 -3.37 -6.49
N TRP A 244 -2.83 -2.30 -5.83
CA TRP A 244 -3.29 -1.11 -6.52
C TRP A 244 -2.13 -0.40 -7.22
N GLU A 245 -2.30 -0.09 -8.50
CA GLU A 245 -1.31 0.63 -9.30
C GLU A 245 -1.27 2.13 -8.98
N ASN A 246 -2.34 2.64 -8.35
CA ASN A 246 -2.49 4.06 -8.02
C ASN A 246 -3.29 4.25 -6.72
N GLY A 247 -3.23 5.45 -6.14
CA GLY A 247 -4.11 5.87 -5.06
C GLY A 247 -5.55 6.11 -5.51
N GLN A 248 -6.37 6.64 -4.59
CA GLN A 248 -7.77 7.03 -4.77
C GLN A 248 -8.77 5.89 -5.04
N CYS A 249 -8.34 4.63 -4.99
CA CYS A 249 -9.26 3.50 -5.00
C CYS A 249 -10.28 3.63 -3.87
N GLY A 250 -11.55 3.45 -4.20
CA GLY A 250 -12.66 3.63 -3.27
C GLY A 250 -13.55 2.41 -3.15
N ASP A 251 -14.77 2.60 -2.64
CA ASP A 251 -15.71 1.52 -2.36
C ASP A 251 -15.95 0.61 -3.57
N ALA A 252 -16.11 1.19 -4.76
CA ALA A 252 -16.39 0.41 -5.97
C ALA A 252 -15.23 -0.50 -6.35
N ASP A 253 -13.98 -0.04 -6.19
CA ASP A 253 -12.77 -0.79 -6.51
C ASP A 253 -12.60 -1.97 -5.55
N TYR A 254 -12.71 -1.71 -4.25
CA TYR A 254 -12.61 -2.73 -3.21
C TYR A 254 -13.73 -3.77 -3.33
N LEU A 255 -14.98 -3.33 -3.56
CA LEU A 255 -16.10 -4.25 -3.72
C LEU A 255 -15.99 -5.12 -4.98
N ALA A 256 -15.44 -4.58 -6.08
CA ALA A 256 -15.16 -5.40 -7.26
C ALA A 256 -14.14 -6.50 -6.97
N VAL A 257 -13.08 -6.20 -6.20
CA VAL A 257 -12.11 -7.20 -5.76
C VAL A 257 -12.76 -8.24 -4.84
N TRP A 258 -13.62 -7.82 -3.90
CA TRP A 258 -14.40 -8.76 -3.08
C TRP A 258 -15.21 -9.71 -3.94
N ASP A 259 -15.98 -9.18 -4.89
CA ASP A 259 -16.93 -9.97 -5.68
C ASP A 259 -16.25 -10.88 -6.70
N HIS A 260 -15.09 -10.50 -7.21
CA HIS A 260 -14.44 -11.22 -8.32
C HIS A 260 -13.19 -12.00 -7.93
N ILE A 261 -12.65 -11.81 -6.72
CA ILE A 261 -11.47 -12.55 -6.22
C ILE A 261 -11.78 -13.17 -4.85
N LEU A 262 -11.97 -12.35 -3.81
CA LEU A 262 -12.00 -12.83 -2.42
C LEU A 262 -13.19 -13.76 -2.15
N ILE A 263 -14.41 -13.35 -2.47
CA ILE A 263 -15.63 -14.14 -2.17
C ILE A 263 -15.66 -15.48 -2.91
N PRO A 264 -15.33 -15.55 -4.22
CA PRO A 264 -15.21 -16.83 -4.91
C PRO A 264 -14.21 -17.79 -4.25
N VAL A 265 -13.00 -17.30 -3.92
CA VAL A 265 -11.97 -18.11 -3.29
C VAL A 265 -12.35 -18.48 -1.85
N ALA A 266 -12.87 -17.56 -1.06
CA ALA A 266 -13.33 -17.84 0.29
C ALA A 266 -14.43 -18.91 0.34
N LYS A 267 -15.31 -18.94 -0.67
CA LYS A 267 -16.34 -19.99 -0.80
C LYS A 267 -15.72 -21.37 -1.07
N GLU A 268 -14.68 -21.45 -1.89
CA GLU A 268 -13.98 -22.68 -2.21
C GLU A 268 -13.09 -23.10 -1.04
N PHE A 269 -12.37 -22.19 -0.41
CA PHE A 269 -11.52 -22.43 0.76
C PHE A 269 -12.35 -22.87 1.98
N ASN A 270 -13.55 -22.33 2.17
CA ASN A 270 -14.49 -22.60 3.25
C ASN A 270 -13.82 -22.48 4.65
N PRO A 271 -13.46 -21.27 5.11
CA PRO A 271 -12.77 -21.05 6.37
C PRO A 271 -13.61 -21.41 7.59
N ASP A 272 -12.95 -21.82 8.68
CA ASP A 272 -13.58 -22.08 9.99
C ASP A 272 -13.68 -20.80 10.83
N ILE A 273 -12.79 -19.83 10.59
CA ILE A 273 -12.75 -18.51 11.21
C ILE A 273 -12.10 -17.50 10.23
N ILE A 274 -12.53 -16.24 10.32
CA ILE A 274 -11.95 -15.12 9.58
C ILE A 274 -11.31 -14.15 10.57
N ILE A 275 -10.05 -13.77 10.33
CA ILE A 275 -9.35 -12.73 11.08
C ILE A 275 -9.01 -11.60 10.11
N VAL A 276 -9.41 -10.39 10.46
CA VAL A 276 -9.18 -9.22 9.63
C VAL A 276 -8.07 -8.38 10.25
N SER A 277 -6.96 -8.20 9.50
CA SER A 277 -6.03 -7.11 9.74
C SER A 277 -6.72 -5.82 9.31
N ALA A 278 -7.37 -5.18 10.29
CA ALA A 278 -8.33 -4.11 10.07
C ALA A 278 -7.64 -2.74 10.15
N GLY A 279 -6.78 -2.43 9.17
CA GLY A 279 -6.31 -1.08 8.95
C GLY A 279 -7.41 -0.22 8.34
N PHE A 280 -7.47 1.05 8.74
CA PHE A 280 -8.41 2.03 8.20
C PHE A 280 -7.70 3.21 7.54
N ASP A 281 -6.49 3.00 7.06
CA ASP A 281 -5.70 3.97 6.30
C ASP A 281 -6.02 4.00 4.80
N ALA A 282 -6.75 3.01 4.27
CA ALA A 282 -7.38 3.14 2.97
C ALA A 282 -8.64 4.05 3.01
N ALA A 283 -9.04 4.54 4.19
CA ALA A 283 -10.21 5.41 4.34
C ALA A 283 -9.99 6.79 3.69
N VAL A 284 -11.09 7.37 3.25
CA VAL A 284 -11.11 8.76 2.77
C VAL A 284 -10.51 9.71 3.83
N ASN A 285 -9.71 10.66 3.39
CA ASN A 285 -8.97 11.64 4.23
C ASN A 285 -7.83 11.07 5.08
N ASP A 286 -7.44 9.81 4.91
CA ASP A 286 -6.25 9.32 5.60
C ASP A 286 -4.98 9.98 5.03
N PRO A 287 -4.08 10.50 5.89
CA PRO A 287 -2.90 11.24 5.45
C PRO A 287 -1.83 10.36 4.80
N LEU A 288 -1.83 9.05 5.02
CA LEU A 288 -0.83 8.12 4.50
C LEU A 288 -1.36 7.26 3.36
N GLY A 289 -2.63 6.86 3.42
CA GLY A 289 -3.17 5.87 2.51
C GLY A 289 -3.51 6.39 1.13
N GLY A 290 -4.06 7.61 1.04
CA GLY A 290 -4.44 8.23 -0.23
C GLY A 290 -5.50 7.48 -1.03
N CYS A 291 -6.22 6.54 -0.43
CA CYS A 291 -7.42 5.89 -0.96
C CYS A 291 -8.70 6.57 -0.48
N CYS A 292 -9.86 6.09 -0.92
CA CYS A 292 -11.14 6.77 -0.72
C CYS A 292 -12.24 5.82 -0.22
N VAL A 293 -11.89 4.80 0.56
CA VAL A 293 -12.88 3.87 1.13
C VAL A 293 -13.70 4.59 2.20
N THR A 294 -15.02 4.50 2.10
CA THR A 294 -15.93 5.09 3.08
C THR A 294 -16.23 4.14 4.24
N PRO A 295 -16.75 4.64 5.39
CA PRO A 295 -17.24 3.76 6.45
C PRO A 295 -18.31 2.77 5.95
N SER A 296 -19.12 3.17 4.96
CA SER A 296 -20.08 2.28 4.28
C SER A 296 -19.37 1.18 3.50
N GLY A 297 -18.31 1.52 2.76
CA GLY A 297 -17.50 0.54 2.02
C GLY A 297 -16.96 -0.55 2.93
N TYR A 298 -16.31 -0.17 4.04
CA TYR A 298 -15.82 -1.12 5.05
C TYR A 298 -16.95 -1.99 5.61
N SER A 299 -18.09 -1.40 5.93
CA SER A 299 -19.23 -2.15 6.47
C SER A 299 -19.81 -3.18 5.49
N ILE A 300 -19.87 -2.85 4.20
CA ILE A 300 -20.34 -3.76 3.15
C ILE A 300 -19.32 -4.90 2.94
N MET A 301 -18.01 -4.58 2.89
CA MET A 301 -16.96 -5.58 2.79
C MET A 301 -17.02 -6.58 3.95
N LEU A 302 -17.15 -6.07 5.18
CA LEU A 302 -17.31 -6.90 6.37
C LEU A 302 -18.57 -7.75 6.33
N LYS A 303 -19.72 -7.17 5.92
CA LYS A 303 -20.98 -7.92 5.81
C LYS A 303 -20.86 -9.12 4.88
N LYS A 304 -20.17 -8.97 3.74
CA LYS A 304 -19.91 -10.07 2.81
C LYS A 304 -19.05 -11.18 3.43
N LEU A 305 -18.09 -10.84 4.32
CA LEU A 305 -17.29 -11.83 5.05
C LEU A 305 -18.09 -12.58 6.11
N MET A 306 -19.07 -11.95 6.72
CA MET A 306 -19.94 -12.58 7.74
C MET A 306 -20.79 -13.73 7.20
N ASP A 307 -20.94 -13.87 5.89
CA ASP A 307 -21.63 -15.00 5.26
C ASP A 307 -20.82 -16.31 5.33
N PHE A 308 -19.53 -16.23 5.72
CA PHE A 308 -18.62 -17.38 5.87
C PHE A 308 -18.35 -17.68 7.34
N ALA A 309 -17.70 -18.82 7.59
CA ALA A 309 -17.25 -19.24 8.91
C ALA A 309 -18.35 -19.17 9.99
N HIS A 310 -19.62 -19.32 9.60
CA HIS A 310 -20.77 -19.11 10.50
C HIS A 310 -20.79 -17.73 11.19
N GLY A 311 -20.22 -16.72 10.54
CA GLY A 311 -20.10 -15.37 11.07
C GLY A 311 -19.01 -15.21 12.14
N LYS A 312 -18.10 -16.19 12.33
CA LYS A 312 -16.92 -16.09 13.20
C LYS A 312 -15.89 -15.16 12.59
N VAL A 313 -16.01 -13.87 12.88
CA VAL A 313 -15.12 -12.82 12.36
C VAL A 313 -14.49 -12.05 13.51
N VAL A 314 -13.19 -11.88 13.44
CA VAL A 314 -12.40 -11.08 14.38
C VAL A 314 -11.73 -9.94 13.62
N LEU A 315 -11.90 -8.71 14.11
CA LEU A 315 -11.19 -7.54 13.62
C LEU A 315 -10.07 -7.18 14.58
N ALA A 316 -8.84 -7.12 14.11
CA ALA A 316 -7.68 -6.60 14.85
C ALA A 316 -7.25 -5.29 14.19
N LEU A 317 -7.23 -4.19 14.93
CA LEU A 317 -6.86 -2.88 14.41
C LEU A 317 -5.40 -2.88 13.98
N GLU A 318 -5.14 -2.39 12.76
CA GLU A 318 -3.80 -2.14 12.22
C GLU A 318 -3.58 -0.63 12.02
N GLY A 319 -3.43 -0.16 10.79
CA GLY A 319 -3.26 1.25 10.44
C GLY A 319 -4.54 2.09 10.52
N GLY A 320 -4.44 3.31 10.03
CA GLY A 320 -5.48 4.34 10.06
C GLY A 320 -5.06 5.54 10.90
N TYR A 321 -4.82 6.68 10.25
CA TYR A 321 -4.09 7.83 10.82
C TYR A 321 -4.92 9.11 10.82
N ASN A 322 -6.05 9.14 10.10
CA ASN A 322 -7.07 10.16 10.31
C ASN A 322 -8.00 9.73 11.45
N LEU A 323 -7.99 10.50 12.55
CA LEU A 323 -8.71 10.14 13.78
C LEU A 323 -10.22 10.03 13.60
N GLU A 324 -10.80 10.83 12.72
CA GLU A 324 -12.23 10.78 12.43
C GLU A 324 -12.57 9.58 11.53
N SER A 325 -11.78 9.35 10.49
CA SER A 325 -12.00 8.26 9.53
C SER A 325 -11.87 6.89 10.19
N ILE A 326 -10.81 6.66 10.99
CA ILE A 326 -10.62 5.41 11.75
C ILE A 326 -11.79 5.16 12.72
N ALA A 327 -12.23 6.22 13.45
CA ALA A 327 -13.30 6.11 14.42
C ALA A 327 -14.66 5.82 13.76
N ASN A 328 -14.97 6.50 12.63
CA ASN A 328 -16.21 6.30 11.89
C ASN A 328 -16.25 4.93 11.21
N SER A 329 -15.15 4.49 10.62
CA SER A 329 -15.07 3.19 9.93
C SER A 329 -15.14 2.02 10.91
N THR A 330 -14.46 2.13 12.08
CA THR A 330 -14.59 1.13 13.14
C THR A 330 -16.02 1.06 13.68
N LEU A 331 -16.69 2.22 13.90
CA LEU A 331 -18.08 2.25 14.33
C LEU A 331 -18.99 1.52 13.33
N ALA A 332 -18.88 1.85 12.04
CA ALA A 332 -19.66 1.22 10.99
C ALA A 332 -19.47 -0.31 10.94
N CYS A 333 -18.23 -0.78 11.13
CA CYS A 333 -17.94 -2.21 11.22
C CYS A 333 -18.59 -2.86 12.44
N VAL A 334 -18.52 -2.23 13.63
CA VAL A 334 -19.13 -2.79 14.84
C VAL A 334 -20.65 -2.83 14.73
N GLU A 335 -21.29 -1.80 14.15
CA GLU A 335 -22.73 -1.78 13.89
C GLU A 335 -23.16 -2.94 12.98
N VAL A 336 -22.38 -3.27 11.97
CA VAL A 336 -22.64 -4.43 11.09
C VAL A 336 -22.50 -5.76 11.86
N LEU A 337 -21.49 -5.91 12.69
CA LEU A 337 -21.34 -7.11 13.53
C LEU A 337 -22.52 -7.29 14.49
N LEU A 338 -23.11 -6.20 14.98
CA LEU A 338 -24.30 -6.18 15.81
C LEU A 338 -25.62 -6.32 14.99
N GLU A 339 -25.53 -6.35 13.65
CA GLU A 339 -26.66 -6.43 12.71
C GLU A 339 -27.65 -5.24 12.80
N ASP A 340 -27.15 -4.05 13.14
CA ASP A 340 -27.98 -2.88 13.40
C ASP A 340 -28.58 -2.23 12.16
N LYS A 341 -27.89 -2.27 11.04
CA LYS A 341 -28.35 -1.61 9.80
C LYS A 341 -27.79 -2.29 8.55
N LEU A 342 -28.62 -2.44 7.55
CA LEU A 342 -28.19 -2.59 6.17
C LEU A 342 -27.65 -1.22 5.71
N VAL A 343 -26.36 -1.14 5.48
CA VAL A 343 -25.79 0.04 4.84
C VAL A 343 -25.97 -0.12 3.33
N VAL A 344 -26.82 0.72 2.76
CA VAL A 344 -27.02 0.78 1.32
C VAL A 344 -25.95 1.70 0.76
N GLY A 345 -24.98 1.14 0.05
CA GLY A 345 -24.01 1.92 -0.70
C GLY A 345 -24.67 2.72 -1.84
N SER A 346 -24.11 3.83 -2.25
CA SER A 346 -24.60 4.56 -3.42
C SER A 346 -24.33 3.74 -4.70
N ALA A 347 -25.37 3.45 -5.47
CA ALA A 347 -25.37 2.48 -6.55
C ALA A 347 -24.78 3.00 -7.89
N GLU A 348 -24.10 4.14 -7.94
CA GLU A 348 -23.77 4.83 -9.20
C GLU A 348 -22.28 4.96 -9.52
N VAL A 349 -21.38 4.40 -8.69
CA VAL A 349 -19.93 4.49 -8.90
C VAL A 349 -19.40 3.14 -9.36
N TYR A 350 -18.68 3.11 -10.47
CA TYR A 350 -18.03 1.90 -10.98
C TYR A 350 -16.51 1.94 -10.70
N PRO A 351 -15.84 0.79 -10.69
CA PRO A 351 -14.39 0.71 -10.50
C PRO A 351 -13.61 1.46 -11.59
N PHE A 352 -12.37 1.81 -11.32
CA PHE A 352 -11.43 2.29 -12.32
C PHE A 352 -11.09 1.20 -13.36
N ASP A 353 -10.63 1.61 -14.54
CA ASP A 353 -10.12 0.66 -15.54
C ASP A 353 -8.90 -0.10 -15.02
N SER A 354 -7.98 0.55 -14.30
CA SER A 354 -6.83 -0.07 -13.65
C SER A 354 -7.23 -1.16 -12.65
N THR A 355 -8.34 -0.98 -11.92
CA THR A 355 -8.88 -2.00 -11.02
C THR A 355 -9.23 -3.29 -11.75
N TRP A 356 -9.86 -3.18 -12.92
CA TRP A 356 -10.17 -4.34 -13.74
C TRP A 356 -8.91 -5.04 -14.28
N HIS A 357 -7.86 -4.29 -14.64
CA HIS A 357 -6.58 -4.87 -15.06
C HIS A 357 -5.94 -5.68 -13.93
N VAL A 358 -5.93 -5.12 -12.71
CA VAL A 358 -5.42 -5.83 -11.52
C VAL A 358 -6.25 -7.08 -11.23
N ILE A 359 -7.60 -7.00 -11.26
CA ILE A 359 -8.47 -8.17 -11.06
C ILE A 359 -8.17 -9.26 -12.09
N GLU A 360 -8.01 -8.92 -13.36
CA GLU A 360 -7.68 -9.89 -14.42
C GLU A 360 -6.33 -10.55 -14.18
N ALA A 361 -5.29 -9.76 -13.88
CA ALA A 361 -3.95 -10.27 -13.63
C ALA A 361 -3.93 -11.22 -12.42
N VAL A 362 -4.54 -10.83 -11.30
CA VAL A 362 -4.64 -11.67 -10.09
C VAL A 362 -5.39 -12.98 -10.39
N ARG A 363 -6.52 -12.91 -11.10
CA ARG A 363 -7.30 -14.11 -11.46
C ARG A 363 -6.54 -15.03 -12.40
N GLN A 364 -5.81 -14.47 -13.37
CA GLN A 364 -4.98 -15.26 -14.28
C GLN A 364 -3.90 -16.02 -13.52
N GLU A 365 -3.21 -15.36 -12.59
CA GLU A 365 -2.14 -15.96 -11.78
C GLU A 365 -2.66 -17.07 -10.85
N LEU A 366 -3.84 -16.83 -10.23
CA LEU A 366 -4.40 -17.74 -9.24
C LEU A 366 -5.31 -18.83 -9.81
N SER A 367 -5.75 -18.74 -11.06
CA SER A 367 -6.67 -19.74 -11.67
C SER A 367 -6.15 -21.17 -11.71
N PRO A 368 -4.83 -21.45 -11.75
CA PRO A 368 -4.30 -22.80 -11.62
C PRO A 368 -4.55 -23.43 -10.24
N PHE A 369 -4.69 -22.62 -9.20
CA PHE A 369 -4.90 -23.07 -7.81
C PHE A 369 -6.37 -23.03 -7.42
N TRP A 370 -7.12 -22.06 -7.94
CA TRP A 370 -8.52 -21.80 -7.64
C TRP A 370 -9.38 -21.83 -8.92
N PRO A 371 -9.93 -22.99 -9.31
CA PRO A 371 -10.74 -23.12 -10.52
C PRO A 371 -11.91 -22.14 -10.63
N THR A 372 -12.45 -21.69 -9.51
CA THR A 372 -13.50 -20.66 -9.44
C THR A 372 -13.08 -19.33 -10.12
N LEU A 373 -11.78 -19.05 -10.22
CA LEU A 373 -11.24 -17.85 -10.86
C LEU A 373 -11.02 -17.98 -12.37
N ALA A 374 -11.14 -19.19 -12.94
CA ALA A 374 -10.99 -19.41 -14.39
C ALA A 374 -12.21 -18.96 -15.22
N GLY A 375 -13.35 -18.67 -14.58
CA GLY A 375 -14.56 -18.21 -15.24
C GLY A 375 -14.42 -16.81 -15.86
N GLU A 376 -15.24 -16.51 -16.87
CA GLU A 376 -15.28 -15.17 -17.47
C GLU A 376 -15.74 -14.12 -16.47
N LEU A 377 -15.12 -12.93 -16.54
CA LEU A 377 -15.59 -11.77 -15.80
C LEU A 377 -16.85 -11.20 -16.46
N PRO A 378 -17.78 -10.60 -15.68
CA PRO A 378 -18.92 -9.92 -16.25
C PRO A 378 -18.47 -8.73 -17.12
N LYS A 379 -19.39 -8.18 -17.92
CA LYS A 379 -19.10 -6.99 -18.69
C LYS A 379 -18.59 -5.88 -17.76
N LYS A 380 -17.38 -5.43 -17.99
CA LYS A 380 -16.77 -4.34 -17.23
C LYS A 380 -17.58 -3.07 -17.39
N LEU A 381 -18.01 -2.50 -16.29
CA LEU A 381 -18.66 -1.20 -16.23
C LEU A 381 -17.68 -0.25 -15.57
N THR A 382 -17.21 0.72 -16.32
CA THR A 382 -16.34 1.78 -15.83
C THR A 382 -16.94 3.12 -16.24
N ASN A 383 -17.00 4.06 -15.33
CA ASN A 383 -17.34 5.45 -15.62
C ASN A 383 -16.31 6.43 -15.07
N GLN A 384 -15.23 5.90 -14.53
CA GLN A 384 -14.13 6.68 -13.98
C GLN A 384 -12.82 6.25 -14.65
N LYS A 385 -12.04 7.23 -15.06
CA LYS A 385 -10.62 7.03 -15.35
C LYS A 385 -9.87 7.24 -14.03
N ALA A 386 -8.87 6.40 -13.76
CA ALA A 386 -7.98 6.64 -12.64
C ALA A 386 -7.44 8.08 -12.72
N PRO A 387 -7.40 8.82 -11.61
CA PRO A 387 -6.84 10.17 -11.66
C PRO A 387 -5.37 10.10 -12.05
N LEU A 388 -4.98 10.92 -13.02
CA LEU A 388 -3.59 11.05 -13.48
C LEU A 388 -2.67 11.73 -12.45
N ILE A 389 -3.21 12.11 -11.29
CA ILE A 389 -2.49 12.84 -10.24
C ILE A 389 -2.50 12.02 -8.96
N PRO A 390 -1.33 11.64 -8.40
CA PRO A 390 -1.26 11.02 -7.09
C PRO A 390 -1.87 11.93 -6.03
N TYR A 391 -2.67 11.38 -5.13
CA TYR A 391 -3.17 12.10 -3.97
C TYR A 391 -1.99 12.56 -3.11
N VAL A 392 -1.86 13.88 -2.90
CA VAL A 392 -0.91 14.46 -1.95
C VAL A 392 -1.66 14.81 -0.67
N PRO A 393 -1.37 14.17 0.48
CA PRO A 393 -1.98 14.55 1.75
C PRO A 393 -1.62 16.00 2.08
N SER A 394 -2.62 16.82 2.37
CA SER A 394 -2.40 18.16 2.89
C SER A 394 -1.83 18.06 4.31
N SER A 395 -0.59 18.51 4.50
CA SER A 395 -0.06 18.74 5.84
C SER A 395 -0.85 19.90 6.46
N SER A 396 -1.55 19.63 7.57
CA SER A 396 -2.20 20.66 8.37
C SER A 396 -1.15 21.56 9.01
N SER A 397 -0.99 22.74 8.46
CA SER A 397 -0.49 23.90 9.21
C SER A 397 -1.55 24.96 9.13
N ASP A 398 -2.23 25.19 10.25
CA ASP A 398 -3.13 26.31 10.44
C ASP A 398 -2.37 27.63 10.23
N SER A 399 -2.71 28.33 9.17
CA SER A 399 -2.57 29.77 9.09
C SER A 399 -3.67 30.29 8.19
N GLU A 400 -4.59 31.02 8.81
CA GLU A 400 -5.65 31.76 8.15
C GLU A 400 -5.03 32.74 7.14
N VAL A 401 -5.44 32.61 5.86
CA VAL A 401 -5.29 33.70 4.87
C VAL A 401 -6.58 33.79 4.07
N GLU A 402 -7.12 34.99 4.09
CA GLU A 402 -8.38 35.43 3.52
C GLU A 402 -8.55 35.06 2.03
N ASP A 403 -9.79 34.68 1.69
CA ASP A 403 -10.28 34.44 0.34
C ASP A 403 -10.18 35.67 -0.56
N ASN A 404 -9.59 35.48 -1.73
CA ASN A 404 -9.90 36.26 -2.91
C ASN A 404 -9.96 35.33 -4.14
N GLU A 405 -11.16 34.84 -4.41
CA GLU A 405 -11.47 34.06 -5.59
C GLU A 405 -11.42 34.91 -6.87
N ASN A 406 -10.62 34.47 -7.83
CA ASN A 406 -10.71 34.96 -9.20
C ASN A 406 -11.09 33.78 -10.13
N PRO A 407 -12.34 33.69 -10.62
CA PRO A 407 -12.88 32.48 -11.26
C PRO A 407 -12.45 32.22 -12.71
N ASN A 408 -11.50 32.98 -13.26
CA ASN A 408 -11.18 32.93 -14.70
C ASN A 408 -9.90 32.16 -15.08
N VAL A 409 -9.18 31.56 -14.13
CA VAL A 409 -7.93 30.83 -14.44
C VAL A 409 -8.17 29.32 -14.65
N SER A 410 -9.28 28.80 -14.14
CA SER A 410 -9.56 27.35 -14.14
C SER A 410 -10.03 26.76 -15.49
N LYS A 411 -10.59 27.59 -16.38
CA LYS A 411 -11.11 27.09 -17.69
C LYS A 411 -10.07 26.94 -18.78
N ASN A 412 -8.96 27.68 -18.72
CA ASN A 412 -7.95 27.65 -19.80
C ASN A 412 -6.96 26.48 -19.68
N LEU A 413 -6.87 25.83 -18.54
CA LEU A 413 -5.93 24.71 -18.32
C LEU A 413 -6.51 23.36 -18.78
N ALA A 414 -7.82 23.17 -18.59
CA ALA A 414 -8.50 21.93 -18.99
C ALA A 414 -8.60 21.79 -20.52
N ASP A 415 -8.82 22.90 -21.23
CA ASP A 415 -8.90 22.90 -22.69
C ASP A 415 -7.53 22.76 -23.37
N LEU A 416 -6.45 23.19 -22.71
CA LEU A 416 -5.08 23.00 -23.20
C LEU A 416 -4.59 21.55 -23.03
N LEU A 417 -4.99 20.88 -21.95
CA LEU A 417 -4.62 19.49 -21.69
C LEU A 417 -5.36 18.52 -22.63
N HIS A 418 -6.60 18.81 -23.00
CA HIS A 418 -7.39 17.96 -23.91
C HIS A 418 -6.82 17.94 -25.35
N GLY A 419 -6.12 19.00 -25.78
CA GLY A 419 -5.45 19.07 -27.09
C GLY A 419 -4.12 18.31 -27.18
N ILE A 420 -3.50 17.96 -26.07
CA ILE A 420 -2.15 17.36 -26.01
C ILE A 420 -2.21 15.85 -25.79
N VAL A 421 -3.21 15.34 -25.08
CA VAL A 421 -3.31 13.92 -24.71
C VAL A 421 -3.74 13.02 -25.87
N GLU A 422 -4.58 13.50 -26.78
CA GLU A 422 -5.01 12.69 -27.95
C GLU A 422 -3.90 12.33 -28.95
N PRO A 423 -2.92 13.19 -29.26
CA PRO A 423 -1.81 12.82 -30.15
C PRO A 423 -0.83 11.82 -29.54
N LEU A 424 -0.61 11.84 -28.22
CA LEU A 424 0.33 10.96 -27.53
C LEU A 424 -0.22 9.54 -27.34
N SER A 425 -1.53 9.39 -27.16
CA SER A 425 -2.18 8.06 -27.08
C SER A 425 -2.22 7.30 -28.42
N LYS A 426 -1.86 7.96 -29.53
CA LYS A 426 -1.76 7.35 -30.86
C LYS A 426 -0.33 6.93 -31.24
N LEU A 427 0.65 7.19 -30.38
CA LEU A 427 2.02 6.69 -30.51
C LEU A 427 2.13 5.27 -29.94
N THR A 428 1.34 4.33 -30.48
CA THR A 428 1.66 2.92 -30.34
C THR A 428 2.86 2.63 -31.23
N ILE A 429 3.93 2.14 -30.61
CA ILE A 429 5.08 1.61 -31.33
C ILE A 429 4.62 0.31 -31.99
N ASP A 430 4.17 0.37 -33.23
CA ASP A 430 3.99 -0.81 -34.07
C ASP A 430 5.37 -1.35 -34.44
N ALA A 431 5.81 -2.39 -33.76
CA ALA A 431 7.10 -3.06 -33.97
C ALA A 431 7.23 -3.73 -35.36
N ASP A 432 6.17 -3.75 -36.18
CA ASP A 432 6.14 -4.51 -37.43
C ASP A 432 6.33 -3.67 -38.72
N GLN A 433 6.60 -2.36 -38.64
CA GLN A 433 6.86 -1.53 -39.84
C GLN A 433 8.19 -0.78 -39.81
N VAL A 434 9.29 -1.45 -39.50
CA VAL A 434 10.63 -0.93 -39.80
C VAL A 434 11.35 -1.91 -40.72
N SER A 435 11.02 -1.85 -41.99
CA SER A 435 11.87 -2.42 -43.01
C SER A 435 12.73 -1.33 -43.67
N SER A 436 14.07 -1.51 -43.54
CA SER A 436 15.11 -0.91 -44.36
C SER A 436 15.39 0.59 -44.20
N ASN A 437 16.21 0.96 -43.18
CA ASN A 437 17.37 1.86 -43.32
C ASN A 437 18.11 1.93 -41.96
N SER A 438 18.87 0.89 -41.61
CA SER A 438 19.44 0.71 -40.26
C SER A 438 20.69 1.56 -39.97
N ASP A 439 21.23 2.35 -40.90
CA ASP A 439 22.55 2.97 -40.72
C ASP A 439 22.58 4.48 -40.50
N ASN A 440 21.43 5.19 -40.53
CA ASN A 440 21.45 6.66 -40.53
C ASN A 440 20.75 7.35 -39.34
N TRP A 441 20.07 6.62 -38.42
CA TRP A 441 19.29 7.23 -37.36
C TRP A 441 20.14 8.14 -36.43
N ARG A 442 21.40 7.78 -36.15
CA ARG A 442 22.30 8.60 -35.35
C ARG A 442 22.57 9.96 -35.96
N SER A 443 22.84 9.99 -37.28
CA SER A 443 23.03 11.24 -38.00
C SER A 443 21.77 12.11 -38.05
N ASP A 444 20.59 11.51 -38.04
CA ASP A 444 19.35 12.26 -38.02
C ASP A 444 19.02 12.81 -36.65
N LEU A 445 19.16 12.01 -35.60
CA LEU A 445 18.88 12.44 -34.23
C LEU A 445 19.95 13.38 -33.63
N SER A 446 21.19 13.37 -34.14
CA SER A 446 22.23 14.33 -33.73
C SER A 446 21.95 15.78 -34.10
N LYS A 447 20.98 16.03 -35.02
CA LYS A 447 20.54 17.37 -35.42
C LYS A 447 19.58 18.02 -34.44
N PHE A 448 19.03 17.27 -33.49
CA PHE A 448 18.05 17.74 -32.52
C PHE A 448 18.66 17.83 -31.12
N ASP A 449 18.59 19.02 -30.54
CA ASP A 449 19.00 19.25 -29.17
C ASP A 449 17.83 19.11 -28.22
N ILE A 450 18.04 18.46 -27.08
CA ILE A 450 17.10 18.35 -25.99
C ILE A 450 17.70 18.80 -24.68
N TRP A 451 16.87 19.17 -23.72
CA TRP A 451 17.27 19.39 -22.34
C TRP A 451 17.00 18.12 -21.52
N TYR A 452 18.07 17.44 -21.13
CA TYR A 452 18.00 16.34 -20.18
C TYR A 452 18.03 16.89 -18.75
N ALA A 453 16.93 16.76 -18.02
CA ALA A 453 16.84 17.17 -16.63
C ALA A 453 17.26 16.03 -15.72
N SER A 454 18.38 16.19 -15.01
CA SER A 454 18.91 15.18 -14.11
C SER A 454 18.64 15.53 -12.65
N PHE A 455 18.37 14.47 -11.89
CA PHE A 455 18.22 14.49 -10.44
C PHE A 455 19.01 13.32 -9.84
N GLY A 456 19.31 13.36 -8.53
CA GLY A 456 20.17 12.36 -7.92
C GLY A 456 21.63 12.45 -8.35
N SER A 457 22.29 11.32 -8.55
CA SER A 457 23.75 11.27 -8.81
C SER A 457 24.18 11.95 -10.10
N ASN A 458 23.30 12.03 -11.09
CA ASN A 458 23.60 12.66 -12.39
C ASN A 458 23.62 14.20 -12.31
N MET A 459 23.17 14.80 -11.21
CA MET A 459 23.36 16.23 -10.95
C MET A 459 24.84 16.58 -10.79
N TRP A 460 25.67 15.63 -10.37
CA TRP A 460 27.11 15.82 -10.28
C TRP A 460 27.73 15.71 -11.67
N GLN A 461 28.17 16.83 -12.21
CA GLN A 461 28.67 16.92 -13.58
C GLN A 461 29.75 15.89 -13.94
N PRO A 462 30.77 15.59 -13.09
CA PRO A 462 31.74 14.54 -13.41
C PRO A 462 31.07 13.17 -13.62
N ARG A 463 30.00 12.86 -12.85
CA ARG A 463 29.23 11.61 -13.03
C ARG A 463 28.47 11.60 -14.35
N PHE A 464 27.78 12.69 -14.69
CA PHE A 464 27.05 12.77 -15.97
C PHE A 464 28.00 12.66 -17.15
N LYS A 465 29.20 13.27 -17.08
CA LYS A 465 30.21 13.17 -18.14
C LYS A 465 30.64 11.73 -18.43
N CYS A 466 30.58 10.82 -17.45
CA CYS A 466 30.85 9.41 -17.70
C CYS A 466 29.86 8.77 -18.69
N TYR A 467 28.61 9.25 -18.74
CA TYR A 467 27.66 8.78 -19.76
C TYR A 467 28.02 9.26 -21.17
N ILE A 468 28.65 10.41 -21.29
CA ILE A 468 29.05 10.99 -22.59
C ILE A 468 30.44 10.49 -23.02
N GLU A 469 31.44 10.71 -22.18
CA GLU A 469 32.85 10.42 -22.51
C GLU A 469 33.26 8.96 -22.25
N GLY A 470 32.52 8.27 -21.40
CA GLY A 470 32.89 6.99 -20.81
C GLY A 470 33.70 7.18 -19.55
N GLY A 471 33.97 6.06 -18.85
CA GLY A 471 34.83 6.08 -17.67
C GLY A 471 34.07 5.92 -16.35
N GLN A 472 34.72 6.32 -15.27
CA GLN A 472 34.28 6.07 -13.92
C GLN A 472 34.72 7.20 -12.99
N VAL A 473 33.85 7.59 -12.06
CA VAL A 473 34.22 8.48 -10.94
C VAL A 473 34.34 7.69 -9.65
N GLU A 474 34.97 8.29 -8.64
CA GLU A 474 35.13 7.69 -7.32
C GLU A 474 33.75 7.29 -6.71
N GLY A 475 33.65 6.08 -6.17
CA GLY A 475 32.45 5.51 -5.59
C GLY A 475 31.57 4.69 -6.56
N MET A 476 31.84 4.75 -7.86
CA MET A 476 31.08 3.90 -8.81
C MET A 476 31.60 2.45 -8.79
N ALA A 477 30.67 1.49 -8.75
CA ALA A 477 31.00 0.06 -8.83
C ALA A 477 31.37 -0.41 -10.25
N LYS A 478 30.82 0.26 -11.30
CA LYS A 478 31.09 -0.07 -12.71
C LYS A 478 31.30 1.19 -13.54
N PRO A 479 32.23 1.16 -14.54
CA PRO A 479 32.38 2.27 -15.47
C PRO A 479 31.25 2.36 -16.47
N CYS A 480 31.01 3.57 -16.97
CA CYS A 480 30.12 3.82 -18.11
C CYS A 480 30.86 3.56 -19.44
N SER A 481 30.16 3.07 -20.44
CA SER A 481 30.71 2.86 -21.79
C SER A 481 30.92 4.18 -22.55
N GLY A 482 30.18 5.21 -22.20
CA GLY A 482 30.11 6.48 -22.92
C GLY A 482 29.13 6.44 -24.12
N ALA A 483 28.75 7.61 -24.58
CA ALA A 483 27.96 7.78 -25.81
C ALA A 483 28.85 7.57 -27.05
N VAL A 484 28.24 7.36 -28.21
CA VAL A 484 28.96 7.29 -29.50
C VAL A 484 29.50 8.68 -29.85
N ASP A 485 28.65 9.71 -29.77
CA ASP A 485 29.08 11.10 -29.82
C ASP A 485 29.55 11.54 -28.42
N LYS A 486 30.83 11.77 -28.30
CA LYS A 486 31.50 12.16 -27.05
C LYS A 486 31.60 13.66 -26.82
N THR A 487 30.91 14.46 -27.63
CA THR A 487 30.91 15.91 -27.41
C THR A 487 30.20 16.24 -26.09
N LEU A 488 30.81 17.13 -25.32
CA LEU A 488 30.25 17.55 -24.04
C LEU A 488 28.93 18.31 -24.25
N PRO A 489 28.07 18.34 -23.23
CA PRO A 489 26.81 19.10 -23.28
C PRO A 489 27.03 20.54 -23.72
N LYS A 490 26.22 21.02 -24.67
CA LYS A 490 26.33 22.37 -25.25
C LYS A 490 26.09 23.48 -24.22
N GLU A 491 25.19 23.21 -23.29
CA GLU A 491 24.83 24.11 -22.19
C GLU A 491 24.53 23.32 -20.93
N ILE A 492 24.77 23.90 -19.76
CA ILE A 492 24.45 23.30 -18.45
C ILE A 492 23.76 24.38 -17.63
N LEU A 493 22.56 24.10 -17.14
CA LEU A 493 21.77 25.02 -16.34
C LEU A 493 21.29 24.35 -15.04
N TRP A 494 21.08 25.13 -14.02
CA TRP A 494 20.42 24.70 -12.81
C TRP A 494 19.03 25.33 -12.76
N LYS A 495 18.01 24.52 -12.54
CA LYS A 495 16.63 25.00 -12.49
C LYS A 495 15.85 24.26 -11.40
N THR A 496 14.89 24.95 -10.83
CA THR A 496 13.96 24.40 -9.87
C THR A 496 12.68 24.02 -10.61
N PHE A 497 12.19 22.82 -10.36
CA PHE A 497 10.93 22.30 -10.90
C PHE A 497 9.99 21.93 -9.77
N ARG A 498 8.70 22.09 -9.98
CA ARG A 498 7.68 21.69 -9.02
C ARG A 498 7.33 20.22 -9.18
N HIS A 499 8.22 19.38 -8.68
CA HIS A 499 8.04 17.93 -8.65
C HIS A 499 8.36 17.40 -7.26
N ARG A 500 7.92 16.19 -6.96
CA ARG A 500 8.29 15.48 -5.73
C ARG A 500 9.51 14.63 -5.98
N LEU A 501 10.59 14.87 -5.24
CA LEU A 501 11.75 13.98 -5.18
C LEU A 501 11.51 12.92 -4.08
N PHE A 502 11.78 11.68 -4.39
CA PHE A 502 11.77 10.60 -3.41
C PHE A 502 12.94 9.64 -3.68
N PHE A 503 13.28 8.83 -2.67
CA PHE A 503 14.34 7.83 -2.78
C PHE A 503 13.69 6.46 -2.62
N GLY A 504 13.99 5.57 -3.55
CA GLY A 504 13.56 4.17 -3.54
C GLY A 504 14.75 3.26 -3.84
N ARG A 505 14.56 1.96 -3.73
CA ARG A 505 15.56 0.89 -3.86
C ARG A 505 16.74 1.05 -2.90
N ASP A 506 17.27 -0.06 -2.44
CA ASP A 506 18.42 -0.10 -1.52
C ASP A 506 19.73 -0.36 -2.23
N PHE A 507 19.68 -0.62 -3.53
CA PHE A 507 20.83 -1.00 -4.33
C PHE A 507 20.75 -0.43 -5.75
N SER A 508 21.85 0.05 -6.25
CA SER A 508 22.02 0.42 -7.65
C SER A 508 23.21 -0.35 -8.25
N GLN A 509 23.08 -0.80 -9.49
CA GLN A 509 24.18 -1.49 -10.17
C GLN A 509 25.42 -0.62 -10.35
N THR A 510 25.24 0.69 -10.39
CA THR A 510 26.31 1.67 -10.59
C THR A 510 27.02 2.02 -9.29
N TRP A 511 26.28 2.14 -8.18
CA TRP A 511 26.80 2.66 -6.90
C TRP A 511 26.89 1.61 -5.79
N GLY A 512 26.26 0.44 -5.97
CA GLY A 512 26.13 -0.54 -4.90
C GLY A 512 25.00 -0.18 -3.92
N PRO A 513 25.16 -0.51 -2.61
CA PRO A 513 24.12 -0.20 -1.60
C PRO A 513 23.85 1.29 -1.47
N GLY A 514 22.58 1.69 -1.44
CA GLY A 514 22.13 3.06 -1.26
C GLY A 514 20.86 3.37 -2.04
N GLY A 515 20.11 4.37 -1.59
CA GLY A 515 18.86 4.78 -2.22
C GLY A 515 19.04 5.39 -3.61
N VAL A 516 18.17 5.04 -4.54
CA VAL A 516 18.10 5.64 -5.87
C VAL A 516 17.09 6.78 -5.83
N ALA A 517 17.45 7.93 -6.40
CA ALA A 517 16.56 9.09 -6.47
C ALA A 517 15.58 8.95 -7.64
N PHE A 518 14.31 9.28 -7.40
CA PHE A 518 13.22 9.33 -8.38
C PHE A 518 12.50 10.66 -8.29
N VAL A 519 11.90 11.09 -9.39
CA VAL A 519 11.06 12.28 -9.45
C VAL A 519 9.68 11.87 -9.95
N SER A 520 8.64 12.28 -9.21
CA SER A 520 7.26 12.06 -9.63
C SER A 520 6.96 12.82 -10.92
N PRO A 521 6.32 12.20 -11.93
CA PRO A 521 5.98 12.86 -13.19
C PRO A 521 4.93 13.98 -13.02
N GLY A 522 4.14 13.98 -11.93
CA GLY A 522 3.15 15.02 -11.65
C GLY A 522 3.75 16.28 -11.04
N SER A 523 3.11 17.44 -11.27
CA SER A 523 3.49 18.67 -10.58
C SER A 523 3.22 18.59 -9.08
N SER A 524 4.12 19.17 -8.26
CA SER A 524 4.05 19.17 -6.80
C SER A 524 4.22 20.60 -6.27
N ILE A 525 3.78 20.83 -5.03
CA ILE A 525 4.15 22.05 -4.30
C ILE A 525 5.61 22.03 -3.84
N GLN A 526 6.24 20.86 -3.83
CA GLN A 526 7.65 20.70 -3.52
C GLN A 526 8.51 21.17 -4.70
N GLU A 527 9.65 21.77 -4.39
CA GLU A 527 10.61 22.21 -5.38
C GLU A 527 11.83 21.30 -5.39
N VAL A 528 12.17 20.79 -6.57
CA VAL A 528 13.34 19.94 -6.79
C VAL A 528 14.34 20.70 -7.64
N TYR A 529 15.57 20.83 -7.15
CA TYR A 529 16.69 21.31 -7.95
C TYR A 529 17.12 20.23 -8.92
N MET A 530 17.22 20.57 -10.19
CA MET A 530 17.72 19.70 -11.25
C MET A 530 18.84 20.37 -12.01
N CYS A 531 19.83 19.58 -12.42
CA CYS A 531 20.84 19.99 -13.37
C CYS A 531 20.37 19.62 -14.77
N LEU A 532 20.25 20.59 -15.65
CA LEU A 532 19.83 20.40 -17.03
C LEU A 532 21.05 20.40 -17.93
N TYR A 533 21.17 19.37 -18.75
CA TYR A 533 22.21 19.23 -19.76
C TYR A 533 21.59 19.32 -21.15
N LYS A 534 22.07 20.26 -21.97
CA LYS A 534 21.66 20.34 -23.37
C LYS A 534 22.53 19.40 -24.20
N ILE A 535 21.95 18.30 -24.62
CA ILE A 535 22.58 17.22 -25.39
C ILE A 535 21.81 16.94 -26.66
N THR A 536 22.38 16.18 -27.58
CA THR A 536 21.64 15.73 -28.76
C THR A 536 20.69 14.60 -28.41
N LEU A 537 19.62 14.43 -29.19
CA LEU A 537 18.69 13.31 -29.03
C LEU A 537 19.38 11.95 -29.26
N GLU A 538 20.42 11.91 -30.08
CA GLU A 538 21.27 10.74 -30.25
C GLU A 538 22.01 10.39 -28.93
N GLN A 539 22.68 11.38 -28.30
CA GLN A 539 23.37 11.20 -27.02
C GLN A 539 22.40 10.77 -25.91
N PHE A 540 21.17 11.32 -25.92
CA PHE A 540 20.14 10.94 -24.96
C PHE A 540 19.80 9.46 -25.04
N ASN A 541 19.67 8.91 -26.25
CA ASN A 541 19.45 7.48 -26.43
C ASN A 541 20.60 6.64 -25.86
N ASP A 542 21.84 7.08 -26.03
CA ASP A 542 23.01 6.40 -25.46
C ASP A 542 23.05 6.50 -23.92
N VAL A 543 22.58 7.60 -23.33
CA VAL A 543 22.41 7.73 -21.86
C VAL A 543 21.36 6.73 -21.36
N LEU A 544 20.20 6.66 -22.03
CA LEU A 544 19.13 5.72 -21.66
C LEU A 544 19.58 4.26 -21.71
N VAL A 545 20.34 3.88 -22.73
CA VAL A 545 20.93 2.53 -22.86
C VAL A 545 21.78 2.20 -21.65
N GLN A 546 22.60 3.15 -21.19
CA GLN A 546 23.50 2.94 -20.06
C GLN A 546 22.76 2.94 -18.71
N GLU A 547 21.74 3.76 -18.55
CA GLU A 547 20.91 3.79 -17.35
C GLU A 547 20.08 2.51 -17.17
N ASN A 548 19.58 1.94 -18.27
CA ASN A 548 18.77 0.72 -18.25
C ASN A 548 19.56 -0.57 -18.49
N THR A 549 20.90 -0.51 -18.49
CA THR A 549 21.78 -1.68 -18.69
C THR A 549 21.48 -2.49 -19.97
N ILE A 550 20.91 -1.85 -20.98
CA ILE A 550 20.66 -2.45 -22.28
C ILE A 550 22.02 -2.64 -23.00
N GLY A 551 22.20 -3.77 -23.66
CA GLY A 551 23.45 -4.06 -24.38
C GLY A 551 23.71 -3.05 -25.51
N ALA A 552 24.89 -2.42 -25.52
CA ALA A 552 25.32 -1.51 -26.60
C ALA A 552 26.17 -2.25 -27.64
N PRO A 553 26.19 -1.80 -28.93
CA PRO A 553 25.40 -0.72 -29.52
C PRO A 553 24.00 -1.12 -29.93
N ILE A 554 23.05 -0.18 -29.85
CA ILE A 554 21.68 -0.38 -30.35
C ILE A 554 21.60 -0.14 -31.85
N SER A 555 20.78 -0.93 -32.54
CA SER A 555 20.58 -0.84 -34.00
C SER A 555 19.55 0.21 -34.42
N SER A 556 18.68 0.63 -33.47
CA SER A 556 17.64 1.66 -33.64
C SER A 556 17.54 2.51 -32.38
N PRO A 557 17.01 3.75 -32.45
CA PRO A 557 16.82 4.58 -31.27
C PRO A 557 15.78 3.95 -30.32
N LEU A 558 15.98 4.11 -29.02
CA LEU A 558 14.97 3.79 -28.02
C LEU A 558 13.83 4.80 -28.04
N ILE A 559 14.18 6.06 -28.28
CA ILE A 559 13.24 7.18 -28.32
C ILE A 559 13.54 8.08 -29.51
N ASP A 560 12.51 8.37 -30.30
CA ASP A 560 12.55 9.32 -31.42
C ASP A 560 11.49 10.41 -31.20
N LEU A 561 11.96 11.60 -30.84
CA LEU A 561 11.11 12.78 -30.61
C LEU A 561 11.02 13.70 -31.86
N THR A 562 11.54 13.31 -32.99
CA THR A 562 11.58 14.18 -34.20
C THR A 562 10.18 14.56 -34.72
N ALA A 563 9.19 13.70 -34.51
CA ALA A 563 7.80 13.96 -34.84
C ALA A 563 7.19 15.14 -34.03
N LEU A 564 7.70 15.43 -32.85
CA LEU A 564 7.19 16.53 -32.01
C LEU A 564 7.56 17.91 -32.54
N ASN A 565 8.65 18.04 -33.29
CA ASN A 565 9.06 19.31 -33.89
C ASN A 565 8.13 19.82 -35.00
N SER A 566 7.25 18.98 -35.57
CA SER A 566 6.27 19.41 -36.55
C SER A 566 5.11 20.25 -35.99
N PHE A 567 4.97 20.31 -34.66
CA PHE A 567 3.89 21.03 -33.96
C PHE A 567 4.33 22.38 -33.36
N THR A 568 5.60 22.75 -33.42
CA THR A 568 6.15 23.90 -32.66
C THR A 568 6.39 25.16 -33.52
N ASN A 569 5.72 25.34 -34.63
CA ASN A 569 5.89 26.55 -35.45
C ASN A 569 5.21 27.82 -34.91
N GLU A 570 4.50 27.74 -33.80
CA GLU A 570 3.99 28.92 -33.10
C GLU A 570 4.09 28.68 -31.57
N VAL A 571 4.96 29.40 -30.93
CA VAL A 571 5.12 29.68 -29.51
C VAL A 571 6.45 29.20 -28.89
N SER A 572 7.18 30.15 -28.40
CA SER A 572 8.46 30.07 -27.68
C SER A 572 8.37 29.42 -26.27
N ASN A 573 7.64 28.33 -26.11
CA ASN A 573 7.57 27.61 -24.84
C ASN A 573 8.11 26.19 -24.98
N SER A 574 9.04 25.84 -24.10
CA SER A 574 9.59 24.50 -23.98
C SER A 574 8.49 23.47 -23.74
N LEU A 575 8.40 22.46 -24.60
CA LEU A 575 7.59 21.27 -24.35
C LEU A 575 8.29 20.42 -23.29
N GLU A 576 7.68 20.22 -22.13
CA GLU A 576 8.14 19.26 -21.14
C GLU A 576 7.56 17.88 -21.50
N VAL A 577 8.43 16.92 -21.82
CA VAL A 577 8.06 15.54 -22.06
C VAL A 577 8.58 14.73 -20.88
N ASN A 578 7.69 14.17 -20.08
CA ASN A 578 8.04 13.22 -19.03
C ASN A 578 8.05 11.83 -19.67
N LEU A 579 9.21 11.19 -19.67
CA LEU A 579 9.38 9.81 -20.10
C LEU A 579 9.51 8.94 -18.86
N GLU A 580 8.58 8.02 -18.65
CA GLU A 580 8.73 6.92 -17.72
C GLU A 580 9.58 5.85 -18.40
N VAL A 581 10.73 5.52 -17.81
CA VAL A 581 11.66 4.50 -18.28
C VAL A 581 11.80 3.42 -17.22
#